data_1d1f60e2b391a5761d063515c51bca5b
#
_entry.id   1d1f60e2b391a5761d063515c51bca5b
#
_cell.length_a   1.000
_cell.length_b   1.000
_cell.length_c   1.000
_cell.angle_alpha   90.00
_cell.angle_beta   90.00
_cell.angle_gamma   90.00
#
_symmetry.space_group_name_H-M   'P 1'
#
loop_
_entity.id
_entity.type
_entity.pdbx_description
1 polymer ?
#
loop_
_entity_poly.entity_id
_entity_poly.type
_entity_poly.pdbx_seq_one_letter_code
_entity_poly.pdbx_strand_id
1 'polypeptide(L)'
;MINISITGNTIRAAVLGEFTLADYREFEQTILYGLKFEGRVNLLLDLRDMLKFTVDVAWEEISFGRAHAADFARVAVVAQSQWMIWSAWVTRMFVDAQIQVFEDLEGAENWLEG
;
A
#
# COMPACT_ATOMS: atom_id res chain seq x y z
N MET A 1 -2.29 -13.22 -2.35
CA MET A 1 -2.97 -13.22 -1.04
C MET A 1 -2.60 -11.97 -0.27
N ILE A 2 -3.56 -11.33 0.35
CA ILE A 2 -3.32 -10.10 1.10
C ILE A 2 -3.94 -10.19 2.50
N ASN A 3 -3.20 -9.69 3.50
CA ASN A 3 -3.69 -9.52 4.87
C ASN A 3 -3.79 -8.04 5.17
N ILE A 4 -4.97 -7.56 5.54
CA ILE A 4 -5.23 -6.15 5.78
C ILE A 4 -5.83 -5.94 7.16
N SER A 5 -5.36 -4.91 7.86
CA SER A 5 -5.95 -4.48 9.13
C SER A 5 -5.94 -2.96 9.23
N ILE A 6 -6.84 -2.42 10.04
CA ILE A 6 -6.95 -0.98 10.29
C ILE A 6 -6.80 -0.75 11.78
N THR A 7 -5.94 0.20 12.16
CA THR A 7 -5.79 0.65 13.53
C THR A 7 -5.71 2.17 13.53
N GLY A 8 -6.74 2.82 14.07
CA GLY A 8 -6.85 4.29 13.98
C GLY A 8 -6.89 4.74 12.54
N ASN A 9 -6.00 5.65 12.15
CA ASN A 9 -5.89 6.14 10.77
C ASN A 9 -4.82 5.41 9.96
N THR A 10 -4.32 4.28 10.44
CA THR A 10 -3.28 3.50 9.77
C THR A 10 -3.85 2.19 9.23
N ILE A 11 -3.67 1.96 7.95
CA ILE A 11 -4.03 0.71 7.29
C ILE A 11 -2.75 -0.07 7.07
N ARG A 12 -2.74 -1.35 7.48
CA ARG A 12 -1.61 -2.25 7.29
C ARG A 12 -2.00 -3.33 6.30
N ALA A 13 -1.24 -3.45 5.23
CA ALA A 13 -1.47 -4.45 4.18
C ALA A 13 -0.18 -5.22 3.92
N ALA A 14 -0.25 -6.55 4.03
CA ALA A 14 0.86 -7.44 3.70
C ALA A 14 0.48 -8.31 2.51
N VAL A 15 1.28 -8.30 1.47
CA VAL A 15 1.06 -9.09 0.26
C VAL A 15 1.94 -10.32 0.30
N LEU A 16 1.31 -11.49 0.10
CA LEU A 16 1.99 -12.79 0.12
C LEU A 16 1.84 -13.46 -1.24
N GLY A 17 2.95 -13.85 -1.84
CA GLY A 17 2.96 -14.51 -3.14
C GLY A 17 2.53 -13.59 -4.27
N GLU A 18 1.46 -13.94 -4.97
CA GLU A 18 0.95 -13.14 -6.08
C GLU A 18 -0.09 -12.14 -5.60
N PHE A 19 0.05 -10.90 -6.04
CA PHE A 19 -0.95 -9.86 -5.85
C PHE A 19 -1.92 -9.91 -7.02
N THR A 20 -3.12 -10.43 -6.77
CA THR A 20 -4.14 -10.65 -7.80
C THR A 20 -5.12 -9.49 -7.87
N LEU A 21 -5.97 -9.48 -8.90
CA LEU A 21 -7.03 -8.49 -9.00
C LEU A 21 -8.03 -8.61 -7.83
N ALA A 22 -8.29 -9.82 -7.36
CA ALA A 22 -9.15 -10.02 -6.18
C ALA A 22 -8.53 -9.41 -4.93
N ASP A 23 -7.22 -9.57 -4.75
CA ASP A 23 -6.48 -8.94 -3.65
C ASP A 23 -6.54 -7.41 -3.75
N TYR A 24 -6.37 -6.87 -4.96
CA TYR A 24 -6.45 -5.44 -5.19
C TYR A 24 -7.83 -4.88 -4.81
N ARG A 25 -8.89 -5.57 -5.17
CA ARG A 25 -10.26 -5.15 -4.85
C ARG A 25 -10.53 -5.16 -3.35
N GLU A 26 -10.02 -6.16 -2.66
CA GLU A 26 -10.09 -6.22 -1.19
C GLU A 26 -9.33 -5.05 -0.57
N PHE A 27 -8.14 -4.78 -1.06
CA PHE A 27 -7.33 -3.64 -0.64
C PHE A 27 -8.08 -2.32 -0.86
N GLU A 28 -8.63 -2.10 -2.07
CA GLU A 28 -9.35 -0.88 -2.38
C GLU A 28 -10.58 -0.68 -1.49
N GLN A 29 -11.35 -1.73 -1.23
CA GLN A 29 -12.51 -1.66 -0.35
C GLN A 29 -12.12 -1.26 1.07
N THR A 30 -11.03 -1.80 1.56
CA THR A 30 -10.52 -1.47 2.91
C THR A 30 -10.07 -0.03 2.98
N ILE A 31 -9.38 0.47 1.94
CA ILE A 31 -8.96 1.86 1.85
C ILE A 31 -10.18 2.78 1.86
N LEU A 32 -11.20 2.49 1.05
CA LEU A 32 -12.42 3.29 0.99
C LEU A 32 -13.14 3.33 2.33
N TYR A 33 -13.17 2.22 3.04
CA TYR A 33 -13.74 2.15 4.39
C TYR A 33 -12.98 3.07 5.35
N GLY A 34 -11.65 2.99 5.36
CA GLY A 34 -10.82 3.84 6.21
C GLY A 34 -11.01 5.33 5.93
N LEU A 35 -11.04 5.71 4.64
CA LEU A 35 -11.23 7.10 4.23
C LEU A 35 -12.59 7.65 4.68
N LYS A 36 -13.63 6.82 4.65
CA LYS A 36 -14.96 7.21 5.06
C LYS A 36 -15.03 7.61 6.54
N PHE A 37 -14.31 6.91 7.39
CA PHE A 37 -14.37 7.10 8.84
C PHE A 37 -13.25 7.94 9.41
N GLU A 38 -12.06 7.91 8.81
CA GLU A 38 -10.86 8.55 9.34
C GLU A 38 -10.38 9.73 8.51
N GLY A 39 -10.93 9.91 7.30
CA GLY A 39 -10.43 10.91 6.37
C GLY A 39 -9.11 10.48 5.75
N ARG A 40 -8.09 11.34 5.81
CA ARG A 40 -6.78 11.02 5.25
C ARG A 40 -6.07 9.94 6.08
N VAL A 41 -5.55 8.91 5.42
CA VAL A 41 -5.00 7.73 6.10
C VAL A 41 -3.51 7.56 5.84
N ASN A 42 -2.84 6.87 6.76
CA ASN A 42 -1.49 6.36 6.58
C ASN A 42 -1.57 4.89 6.15
N LEU A 43 -0.61 4.46 5.36
CA LEU A 43 -0.55 3.09 4.88
C LEU A 43 0.81 2.48 5.19
N LEU A 44 0.80 1.26 5.75
CA LEU A 44 1.98 0.42 5.84
C LEU A 44 1.79 -0.74 4.85
N LEU A 45 2.65 -0.80 3.85
CA LEU A 45 2.58 -1.79 2.78
C LEU A 45 3.77 -2.72 2.89
N ASP A 46 3.53 -3.95 3.34
CA ASP A 46 4.58 -4.95 3.50
C ASP A 46 4.66 -5.82 2.24
N LEU A 47 5.71 -5.63 1.47
CA LEU A 47 5.95 -6.32 0.20
C LEU A 47 7.08 -7.35 0.28
N ARG A 48 7.56 -7.69 1.47
CA ARG A 48 8.71 -8.60 1.61
C ARG A 48 8.45 -9.98 1.02
N ASP A 49 7.21 -10.44 1.07
CA ASP A 49 6.83 -11.77 0.60
C ASP A 49 6.05 -11.75 -0.72
N MET A 50 5.95 -10.59 -1.36
CA MET A 50 5.32 -10.48 -2.67
C MET A 50 6.27 -10.97 -3.76
N LEU A 51 5.79 -11.87 -4.60
CA LEU A 51 6.57 -12.45 -5.69
C LEU A 51 6.26 -11.81 -7.04
N LYS A 52 4.99 -11.48 -7.29
CA LYS A 52 4.55 -10.87 -8.54
C LYS A 52 3.14 -10.29 -8.40
N PHE A 53 2.73 -9.52 -9.40
CA PHE A 53 1.33 -9.08 -9.51
C PHE A 53 0.82 -9.35 -10.94
N THR A 54 -0.51 -9.46 -11.11
CA THR A 54 -1.12 -9.74 -12.41
C THR A 54 -1.16 -8.50 -13.30
N VAL A 55 -1.24 -8.71 -14.62
CA VAL A 55 -1.34 -7.61 -15.59
C VAL A 55 -2.60 -6.78 -15.37
N ASP A 56 -3.69 -7.41 -14.97
CA ASP A 56 -4.96 -6.71 -14.72
C ASP A 56 -4.84 -5.71 -13.56
N VAL A 57 -4.02 -6.01 -12.57
CA VAL A 57 -3.74 -5.10 -11.45
C VAL A 57 -3.05 -3.83 -11.94
N ALA A 58 -2.18 -3.93 -12.94
CA ALA A 58 -1.47 -2.76 -13.47
C ALA A 58 -2.42 -1.70 -14.04
N TRP A 59 -3.54 -2.10 -14.61
CA TRP A 59 -4.56 -1.16 -15.09
C TRP A 59 -5.33 -0.51 -13.95
N GLU A 60 -5.70 -1.29 -12.93
CA GLU A 60 -6.45 -0.81 -11.79
C GLU A 60 -5.62 0.16 -10.95
N GLU A 61 -4.31 -0.05 -10.83
CA GLU A 61 -3.44 0.84 -10.06
C GLU A 61 -3.40 2.26 -10.63
N ILE A 62 -3.48 2.40 -11.94
CA ILE A 62 -3.52 3.71 -12.60
C ILE A 62 -4.78 4.46 -12.21
N SER A 63 -5.92 3.77 -12.25
CA SER A 63 -7.21 4.35 -11.86
C SER A 63 -7.22 4.71 -10.38
N PHE A 64 -6.65 3.85 -9.53
CA PHE A 64 -6.53 4.09 -8.10
C PHE A 64 -5.70 5.34 -7.81
N GLY A 65 -4.53 5.47 -8.43
CA GLY A 65 -3.66 6.62 -8.24
C GLY A 65 -4.33 7.93 -8.61
N ARG A 66 -5.10 7.95 -9.69
CA ARG A 66 -5.84 9.14 -10.10
C ARG A 66 -6.99 9.50 -9.16
N ALA A 67 -7.70 8.49 -8.67
CA ALA A 67 -8.87 8.69 -7.81
C ALA A 67 -8.49 9.06 -6.38
N HIS A 68 -7.33 8.59 -5.90
CA HIS A 68 -6.95 8.67 -4.49
C HIS A 68 -5.65 9.43 -4.23
N ALA A 69 -5.21 10.27 -5.17
CA ALA A 69 -3.92 10.96 -5.09
C ALA A 69 -3.72 11.75 -3.79
N ALA A 70 -4.77 12.35 -3.25
CA ALA A 70 -4.68 13.18 -2.05
C ALA A 70 -5.15 12.48 -0.77
N ASP A 71 -5.49 11.19 -0.84
CA ASP A 71 -6.13 10.49 0.27
C ASP A 71 -5.14 9.89 1.28
N PHE A 72 -3.86 9.80 0.91
CA PHE A 72 -2.83 9.23 1.76
C PHE A 72 -1.90 10.31 2.29
N ALA A 73 -1.63 10.27 3.61
CA ALA A 73 -0.65 11.17 4.22
C ALA A 73 0.76 10.60 4.05
N ARG A 74 0.99 9.42 4.60
CA ARG A 74 2.28 8.73 4.53
C ARG A 74 2.07 7.29 4.10
N VAL A 75 2.97 6.80 3.26
CA VAL A 75 3.00 5.39 2.83
C VAL A 75 4.37 4.83 3.21
N ALA A 76 4.40 3.94 4.19
CA ALA A 76 5.60 3.23 4.57
C ALA A 76 5.62 1.88 3.84
N VAL A 77 6.67 1.62 3.09
CA VAL A 77 6.83 0.36 2.35
C VAL A 77 7.91 -0.46 3.04
N VAL A 78 7.57 -1.70 3.41
CA VAL A 78 8.54 -2.64 3.96
C VAL A 78 8.95 -3.58 2.83
N ALA A 79 10.19 -3.46 2.39
CA ALA A 79 10.74 -4.26 1.30
C ALA A 79 12.25 -4.37 1.45
N GLN A 80 12.84 -5.37 0.80
CA GLN A 80 14.28 -5.59 0.80
C GLN A 80 14.81 -5.40 -0.62
N SER A 81 15.58 -6.33 -1.13
CA SER A 81 16.20 -6.24 -2.45
C SER A 81 15.19 -6.10 -3.59
N GLN A 82 13.97 -6.59 -3.40
CA GLN A 82 12.91 -6.51 -4.41
C GLN A 82 12.34 -5.11 -4.60
N TRP A 83 12.72 -4.12 -3.77
CA TRP A 83 12.23 -2.75 -3.92
C TRP A 83 12.52 -2.18 -5.30
N MET A 84 13.68 -2.52 -5.89
CA MET A 84 14.02 -2.06 -7.23
C MET A 84 12.98 -2.49 -8.27
N ILE A 85 12.35 -3.64 -8.04
CA ILE A 85 11.34 -4.19 -8.94
C ILE A 85 9.99 -3.51 -8.73
N TRP A 86 9.60 -3.30 -7.47
CA TRP A 86 8.26 -2.82 -7.12
C TRP A 86 8.13 -1.31 -7.03
N SER A 87 9.24 -0.56 -7.00
CA SER A 87 9.23 0.89 -6.77
C SER A 87 8.38 1.66 -7.78
N ALA A 88 8.48 1.32 -9.06
CA ALA A 88 7.70 2.00 -10.10
C ALA A 88 6.20 1.79 -9.91
N TRP A 89 5.81 0.58 -9.54
CA TRP A 89 4.41 0.24 -9.28
C TRP A 89 3.85 1.02 -8.09
N VAL A 90 4.56 1.00 -6.95
CA VAL A 90 4.13 1.72 -5.74
C VAL A 90 4.06 3.22 -5.99
N THR A 91 5.03 3.78 -6.69
CA THR A 91 5.07 5.21 -6.98
C THR A 91 3.87 5.65 -7.81
N ARG A 92 3.46 4.85 -8.79
CA ARG A 92 2.26 5.17 -9.59
C ARG A 92 0.98 5.09 -8.78
N MET A 93 0.91 4.15 -7.86
CA MET A 93 -0.29 3.91 -7.06
C MET A 93 -0.53 5.01 -6.03
N PHE A 94 0.53 5.62 -5.51
CA PHE A 94 0.46 6.61 -4.43
C PHE A 94 1.13 7.92 -4.82
N VAL A 95 0.64 8.55 -5.89
CA VAL A 95 1.29 9.67 -6.59
C VAL A 95 1.66 10.85 -5.69
N ASP A 96 0.75 11.29 -4.83
CA ASP A 96 0.96 12.48 -4.00
C ASP A 96 1.25 12.14 -2.53
N ALA A 97 1.46 10.87 -2.20
CA ALA A 97 1.77 10.47 -0.84
C ALA A 97 3.26 10.64 -0.54
N GLN A 98 3.57 10.86 0.72
CA GLN A 98 4.94 10.81 1.20
C GLN A 98 5.32 9.35 1.41
N ILE A 99 6.21 8.83 0.56
CA ILE A 99 6.59 7.41 0.55
C ILE A 99 7.99 7.25 1.12
N GLN A 100 8.18 6.29 2.03
CA GLN A 100 9.49 5.91 2.53
C GLN A 100 9.59 4.39 2.66
N VAL A 101 10.77 3.85 2.33
CA VAL A 101 11.03 2.40 2.34
C VAL A 101 11.82 2.02 3.59
N PHE A 102 11.43 0.90 4.19
CA PHE A 102 12.06 0.34 5.38
C PHE A 102 12.38 -1.12 5.15
N GLU A 103 13.39 -1.63 5.84
CA GLU A 103 13.73 -3.06 5.77
C GLU A 103 12.98 -3.88 6.82
N ASP A 104 12.44 -3.24 7.87
CA ASP A 104 11.70 -3.94 8.93
C ASP A 104 10.42 -3.18 9.30
N LEU A 105 9.53 -3.90 9.98
CA LEU A 105 8.24 -3.35 10.41
C LEU A 105 8.38 -2.28 11.49
N GLU A 106 9.32 -2.45 12.40
CA GLU A 106 9.50 -1.51 13.52
C GLU A 106 9.83 -0.11 13.02
N GLY A 107 10.78 0.01 12.10
CA GLY A 107 11.14 1.29 11.51
C GLY A 107 9.98 1.94 10.77
N ALA A 108 9.22 1.14 10.03
CA ALA A 108 8.05 1.63 9.29
C ALA A 108 6.97 2.15 10.23
N GLU A 109 6.65 1.41 11.28
CA GLU A 109 5.63 1.81 12.25
C GLU A 109 6.03 3.06 13.01
N ASN A 110 7.27 3.15 13.44
CA ASN A 110 7.79 4.33 14.14
C ASN A 110 7.67 5.59 13.27
N TRP A 111 7.99 5.48 11.99
CA TRP A 111 7.89 6.62 11.08
C TRP A 111 6.43 7.05 10.86
N LEU A 112 5.49 6.12 10.76
CA LEU A 112 4.07 6.44 10.61
C LEU A 112 3.49 7.10 11.85
N GLU A 113 3.96 6.74 13.04
CA GLU A 113 3.52 7.33 14.31
C GLU A 113 4.11 8.72 14.54
N GLY A 114 5.26 8.95 14.02
CA GLY A 114 5.97 10.23 14.15
C GLY A 114 5.47 11.27 13.19
#